data_925a769f48eebe3268074de69e6da062
#
_entry.id   925a769f48eebe3268074de69e6da062
#
_cell.length_a   1.000
_cell.length_b   1.000
_cell.length_c   1.000
_cell.angle_alpha   90.00
_cell.angle_beta   90.00
_cell.angle_gamma   90.00
#
_symmetry.space_group_name_H-M   'P 1'
#
loop_
_entity.id
_entity.type
_entity.pdbx_description
1 polymer ?
#
loop_
_entity_poly.entity_id
_entity_poly.type
_entity_poly.pdbx_seq_one_letter_code
_entity_poly.pdbx_strand_id
1 'polypeptide(L)'
;MESEKILNYITPQIVKYQNIDDLLENNRQRTFFDVTENLSVDKLLEESFVCVVGEPGIGKSRLVEEIKKRVSENLYHCTASELKHKVLSTETDYCIIDALDEVDGNSFYDILQTIKQYKEAYRDVKIIFTCRKHYVASYAKHFSNCRNLRFVEICRLNE
;
A
#
# COMPACT_ATOMS: atom_id res chain seq x y z
N MET A 1 36.33 13.17 -9.14
CA MET A 1 35.24 12.51 -9.86
C MET A 1 34.64 11.47 -8.93
N GLU A 2 33.62 11.84 -8.22
CA GLU A 2 32.82 10.88 -7.52
C GLU A 2 31.88 10.25 -8.54
N SER A 3 32.13 8.98 -8.86
CA SER A 3 31.17 8.18 -9.60
C SER A 3 29.93 8.06 -8.72
N GLU A 4 28.87 8.78 -9.06
CA GLU A 4 27.56 8.50 -8.54
C GLU A 4 27.27 7.02 -8.80
N LYS A 5 27.34 6.22 -7.74
CA LYS A 5 26.76 4.89 -7.77
C LYS A 5 25.26 5.11 -7.97
N ILE A 6 24.81 5.04 -9.20
CA ILE A 6 23.42 4.87 -9.51
C ILE A 6 23.06 3.53 -8.85
N LEU A 7 22.54 3.61 -7.63
CA LEU A 7 21.90 2.48 -6.99
C LEU A 7 20.67 2.18 -7.85
N ASN A 8 20.83 1.28 -8.80
CA ASN A 8 19.72 0.78 -9.58
C ASN A 8 18.70 0.20 -8.59
N TYR A 9 17.55 0.87 -8.47
CA TYR A 9 16.44 0.34 -7.71
C TYR A 9 16.02 -0.98 -8.35
N ILE A 10 16.24 -2.07 -7.62
CA ILE A 10 15.72 -3.35 -8.04
C ILE A 10 14.25 -3.35 -7.69
N THR A 11 13.41 -3.27 -8.71
CA THR A 11 11.97 -3.31 -8.54
C THR A 11 11.59 -4.63 -7.88
N PRO A 12 10.98 -4.62 -6.68
CA PRO A 12 10.51 -5.84 -6.04
C PRO A 12 9.41 -6.47 -6.89
N GLN A 13 9.24 -7.76 -6.75
CA GLN A 13 8.08 -8.43 -7.34
C GLN A 13 6.82 -7.96 -6.60
N ILE A 14 5.92 -7.31 -7.31
CA ILE A 14 4.67 -6.79 -6.80
C ILE A 14 3.52 -7.57 -7.44
N VAL A 15 2.67 -8.15 -6.62
CA VAL A 15 1.53 -8.96 -7.06
C VAL A 15 0.24 -8.25 -6.67
N LYS A 16 -0.67 -8.07 -7.63
CA LYS A 16 -1.96 -7.45 -7.40
C LYS A 16 -3.05 -8.49 -7.16
N TYR A 17 -3.89 -8.22 -6.18
CA TYR A 17 -5.10 -9.01 -5.88
C TYR A 17 -6.34 -8.12 -5.97
N GLN A 18 -7.43 -8.66 -6.50
CA GLN A 18 -8.67 -7.92 -6.71
C GLN A 18 -9.48 -7.73 -5.42
N ASN A 19 -9.33 -8.64 -4.47
CA ASN A 19 -10.03 -8.62 -3.20
C ASN A 19 -9.20 -9.29 -2.10
N ILE A 20 -9.68 -9.18 -0.86
CA ILE A 20 -8.98 -9.73 0.30
C ILE A 20 -8.94 -11.26 0.30
N ASP A 21 -9.98 -11.90 -0.20
CA ASP A 21 -10.05 -13.37 -0.21
C ASP A 21 -8.95 -13.95 -1.11
N ASP A 22 -8.74 -13.37 -2.27
CA ASP A 22 -7.66 -13.76 -3.18
C ASP A 22 -6.28 -13.58 -2.52
N LEU A 23 -6.08 -12.50 -1.79
CA LEU A 23 -4.84 -12.24 -1.05
C LEU A 23 -4.59 -13.32 0.01
N LEU A 24 -5.61 -13.70 0.77
CA LEU A 24 -5.48 -14.62 1.89
C LEU A 24 -5.42 -16.09 1.46
N GLU A 25 -6.13 -16.48 0.41
CA GLU A 25 -6.14 -17.84 -0.12
C GLU A 25 -4.81 -18.24 -0.75
N ASN A 26 -4.12 -17.32 -1.40
CA ASN A 26 -2.82 -17.56 -2.04
C ASN A 26 -1.66 -17.87 -1.09
N ASN A 27 -1.92 -17.92 0.22
CA ASN A 27 -0.92 -18.35 1.20
C ASN A 27 -0.61 -19.85 1.14
N ARG A 28 -1.43 -20.67 0.50
CA ARG A 28 -1.35 -22.12 0.65
C ARG A 28 -0.66 -22.87 -0.49
N GLN A 29 -0.68 -22.35 -1.70
CA GLN A 29 -0.01 -23.00 -2.84
C GLN A 29 0.29 -21.96 -3.92
N ARG A 30 1.44 -21.30 -3.85
CA ARG A 30 1.99 -20.67 -5.05
C ARG A 30 2.53 -21.76 -5.95
N THR A 31 1.69 -22.33 -6.78
CA THR A 31 2.18 -23.00 -7.97
C THR A 31 2.65 -21.94 -8.96
N PHE A 32 3.76 -22.20 -9.62
CA PHE A 32 4.43 -21.36 -10.61
C PHE A 32 3.52 -20.90 -11.78
N PHE A 33 2.27 -21.33 -11.80
CA PHE A 33 1.30 -21.12 -12.86
C PHE A 33 0.19 -20.11 -12.52
N ASP A 34 0.00 -19.76 -11.25
CA ASP A 34 -0.92 -18.67 -10.87
C ASP A 34 -0.18 -17.34 -10.97
N VAL A 35 0.09 -16.93 -12.22
CA VAL A 35 0.69 -15.63 -12.50
C VAL A 35 -0.37 -14.56 -12.32
N THR A 36 -0.54 -14.16 -11.08
CA THR A 36 -1.02 -12.84 -10.77
C THR A 36 -0.03 -11.85 -11.39
N GLU A 37 -0.55 -10.87 -12.13
CA GLU A 37 0.28 -9.91 -12.86
C GLU A 37 1.37 -9.31 -11.97
N ASN A 38 2.64 -9.41 -12.41
CA ASN A 38 3.70 -8.58 -11.87
C ASN A 38 3.39 -7.12 -12.17
N LEU A 39 3.13 -6.35 -11.13
CA LEU A 39 2.77 -4.96 -11.25
C LEU A 39 4.03 -4.09 -11.23
N SER A 40 4.18 -3.21 -12.20
CA SER A 40 5.19 -2.15 -12.14
C SER A 40 4.77 -1.05 -11.16
N VAL A 41 5.73 -0.25 -10.68
CA VAL A 41 5.41 0.90 -9.83
C VAL A 41 4.51 1.89 -10.56
N ASP A 42 4.72 2.11 -11.85
CA ASP A 42 3.89 3.01 -12.66
C ASP A 42 2.44 2.54 -12.74
N LYS A 43 2.21 1.24 -12.87
CA LYS A 43 0.86 0.67 -12.84
C LYS A 43 0.23 0.72 -11.46
N LEU A 44 1.02 0.57 -10.39
CA LEU A 44 0.55 0.76 -9.02
C LEU A 44 0.01 2.18 -8.82
N LEU A 45 0.68 3.17 -9.39
CA LEU A 45 0.27 4.58 -9.32
C LEU A 45 -1.01 4.91 -10.08
N GLU A 46 -1.48 4.02 -10.93
CA GLU A 46 -2.79 4.15 -11.61
C GLU A 46 -3.95 3.70 -10.70
N GLU A 47 -3.68 2.95 -9.65
CA GLU A 47 -4.71 2.49 -8.73
C GLU A 47 -5.26 3.63 -7.87
N SER A 48 -6.58 3.65 -7.71
CA SER A 48 -7.27 4.70 -6.97
C SER A 48 -7.22 4.50 -5.45
N PHE A 49 -7.27 3.26 -5.01
CA PHE A 49 -7.31 2.89 -3.59
C PHE A 49 -6.63 1.54 -3.40
N VAL A 50 -5.46 1.54 -2.75
CA VAL A 50 -4.65 0.33 -2.65
C VAL A 50 -3.98 0.18 -1.28
N CYS A 51 -4.02 -1.04 -0.75
CA CYS A 51 -3.25 -1.48 0.41
C CYS A 51 -2.02 -2.26 -0.05
N VAL A 52 -0.85 -1.74 0.28
CA VAL A 52 0.43 -2.43 0.03
C VAL A 52 0.75 -3.31 1.23
N VAL A 53 0.80 -4.60 0.98
CA VAL A 53 0.99 -5.62 2.00
C VAL A 53 2.39 -6.23 1.87
N GLY A 54 3.04 -6.46 2.99
CA GLY A 54 4.35 -7.09 3.00
C GLY A 54 4.85 -7.35 4.41
N GLU A 55 5.73 -8.32 4.52
CA GLU A 55 6.41 -8.67 5.76
C GLU A 55 7.41 -7.58 6.19
N PRO A 56 7.77 -7.50 7.49
CA PRO A 56 8.80 -6.59 7.95
C PRO A 56 10.12 -6.80 7.19
N GLY A 57 10.74 -5.71 6.76
CA GLY A 57 12.04 -5.77 6.07
C GLY A 57 11.98 -6.19 4.60
N ILE A 58 10.80 -6.38 4.03
CA ILE A 58 10.67 -6.81 2.62
C ILE A 58 10.86 -5.68 1.61
N GLY A 59 10.81 -4.42 2.07
CA GLY A 59 11.02 -3.27 1.22
C GLY A 59 9.82 -2.35 1.03
N LYS A 60 8.83 -2.38 1.94
CA LYS A 60 7.68 -1.44 1.91
C LYS A 60 8.13 0.02 1.97
N SER A 61 9.07 0.34 2.85
CA SER A 61 9.61 1.69 2.98
C SER A 61 10.37 2.13 1.71
N ARG A 62 11.09 1.22 1.07
CA ARG A 62 11.76 1.48 -0.21
C ARG A 62 10.77 1.75 -1.33
N LEU A 63 9.68 1.00 -1.37
CA LEU A 63 8.62 1.25 -2.34
C LEU A 63 7.98 2.62 -2.13
N VAL A 64 7.69 2.99 -0.88
CA VAL A 64 7.17 4.31 -0.54
C VAL A 64 8.13 5.42 -1.01
N GLU A 65 9.43 5.29 -0.75
CA GLU A 65 10.43 6.26 -1.21
C GLU A 65 10.50 6.33 -2.75
N GLU A 66 10.37 5.21 -3.44
CA GLU A 66 10.34 5.20 -4.91
C GLU A 66 9.07 5.88 -5.46
N ILE A 67 7.94 5.65 -4.83
CA ILE A 67 6.69 6.35 -5.17
C ILE A 67 6.86 7.85 -4.98
N LYS A 68 7.42 8.29 -3.86
CA LYS A 68 7.67 9.70 -3.57
C LYS A 68 8.55 10.37 -4.61
N LYS A 69 9.54 9.67 -5.13
CA LYS A 69 10.40 10.17 -6.22
C LYS A 69 9.65 10.36 -7.53
N ARG A 70 8.71 9.47 -7.84
CA ARG A 70 7.94 9.49 -9.09
C ARG A 70 6.80 10.50 -9.08
N VAL A 71 6.23 10.75 -7.92
CA VAL A 71 5.10 11.67 -7.70
C VAL A 71 5.50 12.78 -6.75
N SER A 72 6.52 13.55 -7.11
CA SER A 72 7.08 14.59 -6.25
C SER A 72 6.18 15.80 -6.02
N GLU A 73 5.15 15.97 -6.86
CA GLU A 73 4.20 17.09 -6.76
C GLU A 73 2.85 16.59 -6.24
N ASN A 74 2.19 17.43 -5.44
CA ASN A 74 0.84 17.19 -4.92
C ASN A 74 0.70 15.89 -4.11
N LEU A 75 1.77 15.49 -3.44
CA LEU A 75 1.82 14.31 -2.58
C LEU A 75 1.69 14.71 -1.12
N TYR A 76 0.77 14.06 -0.42
CA TYR A 76 0.71 14.08 1.03
C TYR A 76 1.17 12.72 1.58
N HIS A 77 2.14 12.73 2.49
CA HIS A 77 2.64 11.52 3.16
C HIS A 77 2.57 11.69 4.68
N CYS A 78 1.98 10.71 5.34
CA CYS A 78 1.96 10.63 6.80
C CYS A 78 2.04 9.17 7.25
N THR A 79 2.31 8.97 8.53
CA THR A 79 2.07 7.68 9.18
C THR A 79 0.59 7.54 9.52
N ALA A 80 0.13 6.30 9.70
CA ALA A 80 -1.26 6.04 10.06
C ALA A 80 -1.65 6.70 11.39
N SER A 81 -0.72 6.76 12.35
CA SER A 81 -0.95 7.42 13.64
C SER A 81 -1.11 8.94 13.54
N GLU A 82 -0.53 9.56 12.52
CA GLU A 82 -0.63 11.02 12.28
C GLU A 82 -1.89 11.43 11.52
N LEU A 83 -2.62 10.47 10.96
CA LEU A 83 -3.75 10.75 10.06
C LEU A 83 -4.92 11.44 10.76
N LYS A 84 -5.05 11.33 12.07
CA LYS A 84 -6.17 11.90 12.82
C LYS A 84 -6.31 13.40 12.56
N HIS A 85 -7.48 13.80 12.02
CA HIS A 85 -7.90 15.18 11.81
C HIS A 85 -7.15 15.98 10.73
N LYS A 86 -6.42 15.34 9.85
CA LYS A 86 -5.82 16.04 8.70
C LYS A 86 -6.86 16.32 7.62
N VAL A 87 -6.83 17.53 7.10
CA VAL A 87 -7.58 17.93 5.92
C VAL A 87 -6.61 17.98 4.75
N LEU A 88 -6.92 17.24 3.68
CA LEU A 88 -6.09 17.27 2.49
C LEU A 88 -6.27 18.59 1.73
N SER A 89 -5.17 19.12 1.20
CA SER A 89 -5.21 20.25 0.28
C SER A 89 -6.00 19.88 -0.99
N THR A 90 -6.68 20.86 -1.57
CA THR A 90 -7.39 20.71 -2.85
C THR A 90 -6.46 20.33 -4.02
N GLU A 91 -5.16 20.57 -3.86
CA GLU A 91 -4.12 20.22 -4.84
C GLU A 91 -3.53 18.83 -4.65
N THR A 92 -3.96 18.09 -3.63
CA THR A 92 -3.44 16.75 -3.36
C THR A 92 -3.95 15.74 -4.39
N ASP A 93 -3.05 15.10 -5.10
CA ASP A 93 -3.34 14.02 -6.07
C ASP A 93 -3.08 12.63 -5.47
N TYR A 94 -2.09 12.52 -4.60
CA TYR A 94 -1.67 11.29 -3.96
C TYR A 94 -1.58 11.44 -2.45
N CYS A 95 -2.10 10.47 -1.72
CA CYS A 95 -1.98 10.36 -0.27
C CYS A 95 -1.36 9.02 0.09
N ILE A 96 -0.19 9.03 0.70
CA ILE A 96 0.47 7.82 1.21
C ILE A 96 0.34 7.80 2.72
N ILE A 97 -0.25 6.72 3.23
CA ILE A 97 -0.44 6.49 4.67
C ILE A 97 0.38 5.26 5.05
N ASP A 98 1.46 5.47 5.75
CA ASP A 98 2.43 4.42 6.07
C ASP A 98 2.17 3.79 7.43
N ALA A 99 2.52 2.51 7.54
CA ALA A 99 2.59 1.79 8.81
C ALA A 99 1.26 1.67 9.59
N LEU A 100 0.18 1.26 8.92
CA LEU A 100 -1.10 0.97 9.57
C LEU A 100 -0.95 -0.10 10.67
N ASP A 101 -0.05 -1.05 10.51
CA ASP A 101 0.25 -2.11 11.46
C ASP A 101 1.01 -1.65 12.72
N GLU A 102 1.57 -0.45 12.73
CA GLU A 102 2.24 0.13 13.91
C GLU A 102 1.26 0.88 14.83
N VAL A 103 0.02 1.01 14.43
CA VAL A 103 -1.02 1.62 15.25
C VAL A 103 -1.44 0.65 16.36
N ASP A 104 -1.69 1.19 17.56
CA ASP A 104 -2.27 0.42 18.65
C ASP A 104 -3.52 -0.35 18.21
N GLY A 105 -3.64 -1.60 18.59
CA GLY A 105 -4.74 -2.48 18.20
C GLY A 105 -6.13 -1.92 18.50
N ASN A 106 -6.28 -1.15 19.56
CA ASN A 106 -7.53 -0.46 19.90
C ASN A 106 -7.88 0.68 18.92
N SER A 107 -6.88 1.25 18.28
CA SER A 107 -7.04 2.35 17.32
C SER A 107 -7.09 1.88 15.86
N PHE A 108 -6.76 0.63 15.59
CA PHE A 108 -6.65 0.10 14.23
C PHE A 108 -7.95 0.26 13.43
N TYR A 109 -9.07 -0.15 14.02
CA TYR A 109 -10.38 -0.02 13.39
C TYR A 109 -10.72 1.44 13.07
N ASP A 110 -10.52 2.33 14.04
CA ASP A 110 -10.85 3.76 13.88
C ASP A 110 -10.01 4.41 12.77
N ILE A 111 -8.74 4.05 12.69
CA ILE A 111 -7.85 4.58 11.63
C ILE A 111 -8.22 4.01 10.27
N LEU A 112 -8.55 2.72 10.18
CA LEU A 112 -9.03 2.12 8.93
C LEU A 112 -10.32 2.79 8.47
N GLN A 113 -11.26 3.09 9.38
CA GLN A 113 -12.46 3.84 9.07
C GLN A 113 -12.14 5.28 8.60
N THR A 114 -11.15 5.91 9.23
CA THR A 114 -10.69 7.23 8.81
C THR A 114 -10.14 7.20 7.38
N ILE A 115 -9.31 6.22 7.04
CA ILE A 115 -8.80 6.03 5.67
C ILE A 115 -9.94 5.87 4.67
N LYS A 116 -10.92 5.06 5.01
CA LYS A 116 -12.12 4.84 4.20
C LYS A 116 -12.91 6.13 3.99
N GLN A 117 -13.12 6.91 5.05
CA GLN A 117 -13.78 8.21 4.98
C GLN A 117 -13.02 9.22 4.12
N TYR A 118 -11.69 9.24 4.21
CA TYR A 118 -10.84 10.05 3.32
C TYR A 118 -11.05 9.69 1.86
N LYS A 119 -11.12 8.40 1.54
CA LYS A 119 -11.36 7.98 0.16
C LYS A 119 -12.74 8.39 -0.35
N GLU A 120 -13.74 8.33 0.50
CA GLU A 120 -15.11 8.76 0.16
C GLU A 120 -15.20 10.29 -0.02
N ALA A 121 -14.49 11.05 0.82
CA ALA A 121 -14.47 12.52 0.75
C ALA A 121 -13.60 13.05 -0.40
N TYR A 122 -12.49 12.40 -0.69
CA TYR A 122 -11.51 12.79 -1.70
C TYR A 122 -11.42 11.74 -2.83
N ARG A 123 -12.49 11.59 -3.59
CA ARG A 123 -12.64 10.52 -4.60
C ARG A 123 -11.55 10.51 -5.66
N ASP A 124 -11.08 11.69 -6.05
CA ASP A 124 -10.06 11.85 -7.09
C ASP A 124 -8.63 11.70 -6.57
N VAL A 125 -8.44 11.71 -5.25
CA VAL A 125 -7.14 11.47 -4.63
C VAL A 125 -6.85 9.97 -4.63
N LYS A 126 -5.67 9.60 -5.11
CA LYS A 126 -5.19 8.23 -5.04
C LYS A 126 -4.61 7.95 -3.66
N ILE A 127 -5.18 7.01 -2.95
CA ILE A 127 -4.78 6.65 -1.59
C ILE A 127 -4.03 5.32 -1.60
N ILE A 128 -2.81 5.36 -1.09
CA ILE A 128 -1.93 4.20 -0.93
C ILE A 128 -1.59 4.08 0.55
N PHE A 129 -1.89 2.96 1.18
CA PHE A 129 -1.48 2.72 2.55
C PHE A 129 -0.78 1.38 2.71
N THR A 130 0.08 1.25 3.71
CA THR A 130 0.89 0.06 3.95
C THR A 130 0.47 -0.67 5.21
N CYS A 131 0.52 -1.99 5.17
CA CYS A 131 0.16 -2.85 6.29
C CYS A 131 0.88 -4.21 6.20
N ARG A 132 1.06 -4.88 7.32
CA ARG A 132 1.52 -6.28 7.34
C ARG A 132 0.36 -7.22 7.01
N LYS A 133 0.67 -8.31 6.32
CA LYS A 133 -0.32 -9.28 5.86
C LYS A 133 -1.15 -9.90 7.00
N HIS A 134 -0.52 -10.25 8.10
CA HIS A 134 -1.23 -10.86 9.22
C HIS A 134 -2.24 -9.92 9.91
N TYR A 135 -2.00 -8.59 9.87
CA TYR A 135 -2.98 -7.61 10.31
C TYR A 135 -4.18 -7.56 9.37
N VAL A 136 -3.95 -7.63 8.08
CA VAL A 136 -5.04 -7.72 7.10
C VAL A 136 -5.88 -8.97 7.34
N ALA A 137 -5.24 -10.10 7.62
CA ALA A 137 -5.94 -11.35 7.95
C ALA A 137 -6.74 -11.24 9.26
N SER A 138 -6.15 -10.65 10.30
CA SER A 138 -6.81 -10.46 11.60
C SER A 138 -8.01 -9.53 11.56
N TYR A 139 -7.99 -8.55 10.67
CA TYR A 139 -9.06 -7.56 10.49
C TYR A 139 -9.80 -7.72 9.15
N ALA A 140 -9.83 -8.93 8.62
CA ALA A 140 -10.37 -9.23 7.29
C ALA A 140 -11.78 -8.68 7.04
N LYS A 141 -12.67 -8.79 8.02
CA LYS A 141 -14.03 -8.26 7.92
C LYS A 141 -14.08 -6.75 7.69
N HIS A 142 -13.19 -6.00 8.34
CA HIS A 142 -13.13 -4.56 8.22
C HIS A 142 -12.57 -4.15 6.86
N PHE A 143 -11.57 -4.87 6.36
CA PHE A 143 -11.01 -4.66 5.02
C PHE A 143 -12.01 -5.02 3.90
N SER A 144 -12.79 -6.07 4.07
CA SER A 144 -13.78 -6.48 3.06
C SER A 144 -14.91 -5.47 2.88
N ASN A 145 -15.16 -4.63 3.89
CA ASN A 145 -16.12 -3.54 3.80
C ASN A 145 -15.58 -2.29 3.07
N CYS A 146 -14.30 -2.26 2.73
CA CYS A 146 -13.71 -1.16 1.97
C CYS A 146 -13.98 -1.35 0.48
N ARG A 147 -14.88 -0.53 -0.06
CA ARG A 147 -15.23 -0.59 -1.50
C ARG A 147 -14.06 -0.17 -2.37
N ASN A 148 -13.87 -0.89 -3.46
CA ASN A 148 -12.85 -0.61 -4.47
C ASN A 148 -11.39 -0.65 -3.96
N LEU A 149 -11.17 -1.20 -2.77
CA LEU A 149 -9.84 -1.42 -2.26
C LEU A 149 -9.18 -2.59 -2.99
N ARG A 150 -8.00 -2.34 -3.55
CA ARG A 150 -7.12 -3.36 -4.14
C ARG A 150 -5.97 -3.66 -3.20
N PHE A 151 -5.46 -4.88 -3.26
CA PHE A 151 -4.33 -5.32 -2.48
C PHE A 151 -3.14 -5.59 -3.40
N VAL A 152 -1.98 -5.12 -2.97
CA VAL A 152 -0.71 -5.36 -3.63
C VAL A 152 0.26 -5.95 -2.61
N GLU A 153 0.81 -7.10 -2.91
CA GLU A 153 1.79 -7.77 -2.04
C GLU A 153 3.20 -7.62 -2.60
N ILE A 154 4.11 -7.17 -1.75
CA ILE A 154 5.53 -7.17 -2.05
C ILE A 154 6.07 -8.56 -1.71
N CYS A 155 6.60 -9.24 -2.72
CA CYS A 155 7.20 -10.55 -2.57
C CYS A 155 8.72 -10.46 -2.56
N ARG A 156 9.37 -11.35 -1.81
CA ARG A 156 10.81 -11.50 -1.91
C ARG A 156 11.18 -11.94 -3.31
N LEU A 157 12.24 -11.34 -3.85
CA LEU A 157 12.90 -11.90 -5.00
C LEU A 157 13.41 -13.28 -4.58
N ASN A 158 12.95 -14.31 -5.22
CA ASN A 158 13.58 -15.62 -5.09
C ASN A 158 14.97 -15.51 -5.71
N GLU A 159 15.96 -15.66 -4.87
CA GLU A 159 17.33 -15.83 -5.33
C GLU A 159 17.48 -17.10 -6.17
#